data_03cd70732367a5d373125ca2ea125de1
#
_entry.id   03cd70732367a5d373125ca2ea125de1
#
_cell.length_a   1.000
_cell.length_b   1.000
_cell.length_c   1.000
_cell.angle_alpha   90.00
_cell.angle_beta   90.00
_cell.angle_gamma   90.00
#
_symmetry.space_group_name_H-M   'P 1'
#
loop_
_entity.id
_entity.type
_entity.pdbx_description
1 polymer ?
#
loop_
_entity_poly.entity_id
_entity_poly.type
_entity_poly.pdbx_seq_one_letter_code
_entity_poly.pdbx_strand_id
1 'polypeptide(L)'
;MKDNKYTLPIGAKLQSPKRTYTIEQVLGQGGFGITYKVSAQIRVDNVIIRTFFAVKEFFMKESCERDSHDSVCYSSPVKDKVEESKKDFLAEAQRLNKISLEHPNLIHVNEVFEANNTVYYVMEYLDGGSLRNYVRQHGALSEHEALEMMNPIFKAVDFLHQNRMTHLDIKPDNIMLKRDADSDKIIPVLIDFGLSKHYDKNGKPT
;
A
#
# COMPACT_ATOMS: atom_id res chain seq x y z
N MET A 1 16.56 4.25 -19.84
CA MET A 1 15.91 3.89 -18.55
C MET A 1 16.94 3.09 -17.77
N LYS A 2 17.31 3.48 -16.56
CA LYS A 2 18.16 2.62 -15.72
C LYS A 2 17.28 1.44 -15.31
N ASP A 3 17.59 0.24 -15.80
CA ASP A 3 17.01 -0.99 -15.29
C ASP A 3 17.30 -1.04 -13.78
N ASN A 4 16.25 -0.85 -13.00
CA ASN A 4 16.38 -0.91 -11.56
C ASN A 4 16.38 -2.40 -11.20
N LYS A 5 17.58 -2.97 -11.02
CA LYS A 5 17.79 -4.41 -10.75
C LYS A 5 16.99 -4.99 -9.57
N TYR A 6 16.32 -4.12 -8.80
CA TYR A 6 15.53 -4.52 -7.64
C TYR A 6 14.04 -4.66 -7.93
N THR A 7 13.54 -4.04 -8.99
CA THR A 7 12.09 -4.03 -9.32
C THR A 7 11.72 -5.13 -10.30
N LEU A 8 10.47 -5.59 -10.21
CA LEU A 8 9.90 -6.44 -11.26
C LEU A 8 9.84 -5.67 -12.59
N PRO A 9 10.10 -6.34 -13.73
CA PRO A 9 10.03 -5.70 -15.04
C PRO A 9 8.61 -5.25 -15.39
N ILE A 10 8.49 -4.16 -16.14
CA ILE A 10 7.21 -3.75 -16.72
C ILE A 10 6.72 -4.85 -17.68
N GLY A 11 5.44 -5.21 -17.57
CA GLY A 11 4.83 -6.31 -18.31
C GLY A 11 4.96 -7.68 -17.63
N ALA A 12 5.79 -7.83 -16.60
CA ALA A 12 5.90 -9.07 -15.83
C ALA A 12 4.53 -9.47 -15.24
N LYS A 13 4.32 -10.78 -15.13
CA LYS A 13 3.10 -11.37 -14.58
C LYS A 13 3.32 -11.81 -13.15
N LEU A 14 2.54 -11.27 -12.24
CA LEU A 14 2.53 -11.66 -10.84
C LEU A 14 1.26 -12.50 -10.58
N GLN A 15 1.46 -13.76 -10.25
CA GLN A 15 0.37 -14.70 -10.01
C GLN A 15 -0.02 -14.71 -8.54
N SER A 16 -1.28 -14.40 -8.24
CA SER A 16 -1.89 -14.60 -6.93
C SER A 16 -2.87 -15.80 -6.96
N PRO A 17 -3.33 -16.28 -5.80
CA PRO A 17 -4.39 -17.29 -5.74
C PRO A 17 -5.69 -16.85 -6.42
N LYS A 18 -6.00 -15.56 -6.46
CA LYS A 18 -7.25 -15.05 -7.02
C LYS A 18 -7.15 -14.70 -8.50
N ARG A 19 -5.98 -14.18 -8.96
CA ARG A 19 -5.84 -13.67 -10.34
C ARG A 19 -4.39 -13.40 -10.72
N THR A 20 -4.17 -13.12 -12.00
CA THR A 20 -2.88 -12.67 -12.52
C THR A 20 -2.86 -11.15 -12.65
N TYR A 21 -1.86 -10.52 -12.07
CA TYR A 21 -1.57 -9.08 -12.20
C TYR A 21 -0.46 -8.86 -13.24
N THR A 22 -0.56 -7.77 -13.99
CA THR A 22 0.50 -7.32 -14.90
C THR A 22 1.14 -6.07 -14.32
N ILE A 23 2.46 -6.05 -14.17
CA ILE A 23 3.20 -4.87 -13.71
C ILE A 23 3.13 -3.79 -14.80
N GLU A 24 2.58 -2.62 -14.46
CA GLU A 24 2.43 -1.48 -15.38
C GLU A 24 3.46 -0.40 -15.13
N GLN A 25 3.78 -0.15 -13.86
CA GLN A 25 4.66 0.94 -13.44
C GLN A 25 5.17 0.71 -12.02
N VAL A 26 6.38 1.15 -11.73
CA VAL A 26 6.87 1.32 -10.35
C VAL A 26 6.36 2.67 -9.81
N LEU A 27 5.56 2.63 -8.74
CA LEU A 27 5.02 3.84 -8.08
C LEU A 27 5.97 4.41 -7.04
N GLY A 28 6.72 3.55 -6.34
CA GLY A 28 7.66 3.96 -5.33
C GLY A 28 8.53 2.82 -4.82
N GLN A 29 9.67 3.17 -4.24
CA GLN A 29 10.60 2.24 -3.62
C GLN A 29 11.08 2.83 -2.30
N GLY A 30 10.78 2.16 -1.19
CA GLY A 30 11.23 2.47 0.15
C GLY A 30 12.31 1.49 0.65
N GLY A 31 12.70 1.65 1.91
CA GLY A 31 13.67 0.75 2.57
C GLY A 31 13.19 -0.69 2.72
N PHE A 32 11.89 -0.89 2.91
CA PHE A 32 11.28 -2.18 3.22
C PHE A 32 10.29 -2.68 2.16
N GLY A 33 10.12 -1.97 1.05
CA GLY A 33 9.19 -2.41 0.03
C GLY A 33 9.20 -1.61 -1.25
N ILE A 34 8.60 -2.21 -2.27
CA ILE A 34 8.41 -1.63 -3.59
C ILE A 34 6.92 -1.62 -3.90
N THR A 35 6.42 -0.49 -4.37
CA THR A 35 5.01 -0.36 -4.74
C THR A 35 4.88 -0.23 -6.25
N TYR A 36 4.00 -1.04 -6.83
CA TYR A 36 3.73 -1.10 -8.27
C TYR A 36 2.28 -0.70 -8.55
N LYS A 37 2.07 -0.02 -9.68
CA LYS A 37 0.78 -0.02 -10.36
C LYS A 37 0.69 -1.30 -11.17
N VAL A 38 -0.41 -2.02 -11.02
CA VAL A 38 -0.67 -3.25 -11.75
C VAL A 38 -2.05 -3.22 -12.40
N SER A 39 -2.24 -4.01 -13.44
CA SER A 39 -3.57 -4.25 -14.00
C SER A 39 -3.95 -5.72 -13.89
N ALA A 40 -5.24 -5.98 -13.75
CA ALA A 40 -5.82 -7.31 -13.84
C ALA A 40 -7.14 -7.28 -14.61
N GLN A 41 -7.50 -8.41 -15.20
CA GLN A 41 -8.82 -8.62 -15.77
C GLN A 41 -9.78 -9.09 -14.68
N ILE A 42 -10.89 -8.39 -14.53
CA ILE A 42 -11.96 -8.74 -13.58
C ILE A 42 -13.23 -9.03 -14.38
N ARG A 43 -13.87 -10.14 -14.07
CA ARG A 43 -15.17 -10.46 -14.63
C ARG A 43 -16.26 -9.88 -13.73
N VAL A 44 -17.06 -8.99 -14.32
CA VAL A 44 -18.27 -8.44 -13.68
C VAL A 44 -19.43 -8.88 -14.55
N ASP A 45 -20.25 -9.77 -14.02
CA ASP A 45 -21.31 -10.45 -14.77
C ASP A 45 -20.75 -11.12 -16.05
N ASN A 46 -21.15 -10.64 -17.23
CA ASN A 46 -20.71 -11.17 -18.52
C ASN A 46 -19.63 -10.30 -19.21
N VAL A 47 -19.12 -9.26 -18.52
CA VAL A 47 -18.14 -8.35 -19.08
C VAL A 47 -16.79 -8.55 -18.38
N ILE A 48 -15.72 -8.57 -19.18
CA ILE A 48 -14.34 -8.54 -18.67
C ILE A 48 -13.86 -7.11 -18.73
N ILE A 49 -13.52 -6.55 -17.58
CA ILE A 49 -12.96 -5.19 -17.46
C ILE A 49 -11.51 -5.26 -16.99
N ARG A 50 -10.67 -4.36 -17.53
CA ARG A 50 -9.32 -4.16 -17.03
C ARG A 50 -9.37 -3.16 -15.87
N THR A 51 -8.93 -3.59 -14.71
CA THR A 51 -8.92 -2.79 -13.49
C THR A 51 -7.48 -2.60 -13.00
N PHE A 52 -7.19 -1.44 -12.42
CA PHE A 52 -5.89 -1.14 -11.84
C PHE A 52 -5.89 -1.30 -10.32
N PHE A 53 -4.75 -1.75 -9.81
CA PHE A 53 -4.47 -1.91 -8.39
C PHE A 53 -3.09 -1.34 -8.06
N ALA A 54 -2.84 -1.07 -6.78
CA ALA A 54 -1.52 -0.91 -6.25
C ALA A 54 -1.10 -2.22 -5.56
N VAL A 55 0.12 -2.67 -5.81
CA VAL A 55 0.69 -3.86 -5.15
C VAL A 55 1.94 -3.43 -4.42
N LYS A 56 2.02 -3.69 -3.12
CA LYS A 56 3.23 -3.50 -2.33
C LYS A 56 3.91 -4.85 -2.12
N GLU A 57 5.16 -4.92 -2.52
CA GLU A 57 6.06 -6.07 -2.36
C GLU A 57 6.96 -5.83 -1.15
N PHE A 58 7.11 -6.81 -0.28
CA PHE A 58 8.17 -6.78 0.72
C PHE A 58 9.52 -6.94 0.03
N PHE A 59 10.41 -5.97 0.19
CA PHE A 59 11.74 -5.99 -0.37
C PHE A 59 12.69 -5.08 0.42
N MET A 60 13.62 -5.67 1.17
CA MET A 60 14.64 -4.92 1.92
C MET A 60 15.82 -4.60 1.00
N LYS A 61 15.87 -3.40 0.46
CA LYS A 61 16.85 -2.96 -0.53
C LYS A 61 18.32 -3.21 -0.14
N GLU A 62 18.65 -3.11 1.15
CA GLU A 62 20.02 -3.31 1.64
C GLU A 62 20.38 -4.78 1.88
N SER A 63 19.39 -5.67 1.91
CA SER A 63 19.57 -7.07 2.31
C SER A 63 19.08 -8.07 1.28
N CYS A 64 18.25 -7.64 0.33
CA CYS A 64 17.64 -8.49 -0.69
C CYS A 64 18.16 -8.16 -2.08
N GLU A 65 18.28 -9.18 -2.89
CA GLU A 65 18.54 -9.11 -4.32
C GLU A 65 17.45 -9.88 -5.08
N ARG A 66 17.44 -9.78 -6.40
CA ARG A 66 16.53 -10.53 -7.25
C ARG A 66 17.32 -11.46 -8.17
N ASP A 67 16.91 -12.71 -8.24
CA ASP A 67 17.51 -13.68 -9.14
C ASP A 67 17.00 -13.53 -10.59
N SER A 68 17.47 -14.39 -11.49
CA SER A 68 17.09 -14.40 -12.91
C SER A 68 15.63 -14.80 -13.17
N HIS A 69 14.90 -15.27 -12.16
CA HIS A 69 13.50 -15.67 -12.22
C HIS A 69 12.60 -14.70 -11.44
N ASP A 70 13.09 -13.49 -11.18
CA ASP A 70 12.40 -12.44 -10.40
C ASP A 70 12.14 -12.79 -8.92
N SER A 71 12.72 -13.89 -8.40
CA SER A 71 12.56 -14.27 -6.99
C SER A 71 13.50 -13.48 -6.08
N VAL A 72 13.00 -13.13 -4.91
CA VAL A 72 13.79 -12.42 -3.88
C VAL A 72 14.75 -13.40 -3.21
N CYS A 73 16.02 -13.05 -3.18
CA CYS A 73 17.07 -13.80 -2.52
C CYS A 73 17.87 -12.92 -1.56
N TYR A 74 18.48 -13.53 -0.56
CA TYR A 74 19.29 -12.88 0.46
C TYR A 74 20.31 -13.87 1.02
N SER A 75 21.44 -13.34 1.50
CA SER A 75 22.54 -14.13 2.05
C SER A 75 22.22 -14.66 3.45
N SER A 76 22.90 -15.75 3.85
CA SER A 76 22.71 -16.38 5.17
C SER A 76 22.91 -15.43 6.36
N PRO A 77 23.85 -14.49 6.37
CA PRO A 77 24.03 -13.57 7.51
C PRO A 77 22.86 -12.65 7.79
N VAL A 78 22.04 -12.32 6.78
CA VAL A 78 20.88 -11.41 6.95
C VAL A 78 19.54 -12.15 6.98
N LYS A 79 19.55 -13.47 6.83
CA LYS A 79 18.36 -14.32 6.69
C LYS A 79 17.36 -14.10 7.83
N ASP A 80 17.78 -14.22 9.07
CA ASP A 80 16.87 -14.12 10.23
C ASP A 80 16.20 -12.75 10.29
N LYS A 81 16.96 -11.67 10.03
CA LYS A 81 16.42 -10.31 9.98
C LYS A 81 15.40 -10.13 8.86
N VAL A 82 15.67 -10.67 7.67
CA VAL A 82 14.76 -10.57 6.52
C VAL A 82 13.48 -11.36 6.78
N GLU A 83 13.58 -12.58 7.31
CA GLU A 83 12.43 -13.42 7.62
C GLU A 83 11.56 -12.83 8.75
N GLU A 84 12.15 -12.21 9.77
CA GLU A 84 11.42 -11.50 10.82
C GLU A 84 10.67 -10.31 10.23
N SER A 85 11.35 -9.44 9.48
CA SER A 85 10.72 -8.28 8.83
C SER A 85 9.64 -8.68 7.82
N LYS A 86 9.79 -9.81 7.13
CA LYS A 86 8.77 -10.37 6.21
C LYS A 86 7.53 -10.81 6.97
N LYS A 87 7.69 -11.44 8.14
CA LYS A 87 6.56 -11.81 9.03
C LYS A 87 5.82 -10.59 9.54
N ASP A 88 6.54 -9.54 9.94
CA ASP A 88 5.94 -8.28 10.40
C ASP A 88 5.13 -7.62 9.28
N PHE A 89 5.68 -7.56 8.07
CA PHE A 89 4.99 -7.05 6.89
C PHE A 89 3.72 -7.85 6.57
N LEU A 90 3.78 -9.18 6.64
CA LEU A 90 2.62 -10.05 6.45
C LEU A 90 1.55 -9.80 7.51
N ALA A 91 1.95 -9.72 8.79
CA ALA A 91 1.04 -9.48 9.89
C ALA A 91 0.36 -8.10 9.79
N GLU A 92 1.10 -7.06 9.38
CA GLU A 92 0.56 -5.73 9.09
C GLU A 92 -0.48 -5.79 7.98
N ALA A 93 -0.14 -6.39 6.83
CA ALA A 93 -1.04 -6.50 5.69
C ALA A 93 -2.34 -7.26 6.04
N GLN A 94 -2.26 -8.33 6.84
CA GLN A 94 -3.41 -9.09 7.31
C GLN A 94 -4.31 -8.27 8.25
N ARG A 95 -3.71 -7.45 9.14
CA ARG A 95 -4.46 -6.54 10.02
C ARG A 95 -5.19 -5.48 9.20
N LEU A 96 -4.48 -4.84 8.26
CA LEU A 96 -5.08 -3.86 7.35
C LEU A 96 -6.23 -4.44 6.53
N ASN A 97 -6.09 -5.65 6.01
CA ASN A 97 -7.15 -6.31 5.26
C ASN A 97 -8.44 -6.45 6.09
N LYS A 98 -8.32 -6.65 7.42
CA LYS A 98 -9.49 -6.77 8.31
C LYS A 98 -10.15 -5.42 8.59
N ILE A 99 -9.36 -4.40 8.92
CA ILE A 99 -9.89 -3.11 9.40
C ILE A 99 -10.21 -2.12 8.28
N SER A 100 -9.55 -2.22 7.13
CA SER A 100 -9.70 -1.25 6.04
C SER A 100 -11.08 -1.28 5.38
N LEU A 101 -11.81 -2.37 5.51
CA LEU A 101 -13.21 -2.49 5.05
C LEU A 101 -14.20 -1.67 5.88
N GLU A 102 -13.82 -1.31 7.11
CA GLU A 102 -14.72 -0.67 8.08
C GLU A 102 -14.63 0.87 8.03
N HIS A 103 -13.64 1.42 7.31
CA HIS A 103 -13.47 2.87 7.25
C HIS A 103 -13.08 3.38 5.85
N PRO A 104 -13.89 4.26 5.22
CA PRO A 104 -13.72 4.67 3.81
C PRO A 104 -12.46 5.50 3.54
N ASN A 105 -11.85 6.07 4.57
CA ASN A 105 -10.65 6.90 4.47
C ASN A 105 -9.36 6.14 4.85
N LEU A 106 -9.42 4.80 4.94
CA LEU A 106 -8.26 3.91 5.02
C LEU A 106 -8.08 3.17 3.71
N ILE A 107 -6.83 2.96 3.31
CA ILE A 107 -6.53 2.22 2.08
C ILE A 107 -7.10 0.81 2.15
N HIS A 108 -7.92 0.45 1.18
CA HIS A 108 -8.52 -0.88 1.13
C HIS A 108 -7.53 -1.93 0.61
N VAL A 109 -7.29 -2.97 1.42
CA VAL A 109 -6.46 -4.13 1.05
C VAL A 109 -7.37 -5.24 0.53
N ASN A 110 -7.17 -5.64 -0.74
CA ASN A 110 -8.00 -6.64 -1.43
C ASN A 110 -7.56 -8.08 -1.18
N GLU A 111 -6.26 -8.30 -1.12
CA GLU A 111 -5.66 -9.61 -0.81
C GLU A 111 -4.21 -9.49 -0.37
N VAL A 112 -3.74 -10.54 0.31
CA VAL A 112 -2.35 -10.73 0.72
C VAL A 112 -1.93 -12.12 0.26
N PHE A 113 -0.76 -12.26 -0.35
CA PHE A 113 -0.27 -13.56 -0.85
C PHE A 113 1.26 -13.61 -0.90
N GLU A 114 1.77 -14.82 -0.99
CA GLU A 114 3.20 -15.08 -1.16
C GLU A 114 3.48 -15.53 -2.61
N ALA A 115 4.52 -14.96 -3.21
CA ALA A 115 5.09 -15.35 -4.50
C ALA A 115 6.55 -14.89 -4.57
N ASN A 116 7.33 -15.39 -5.52
CA ASN A 116 8.73 -14.96 -5.77
C ASN A 116 9.58 -14.89 -4.48
N ASN A 117 9.37 -15.84 -3.55
CA ASN A 117 10.04 -15.91 -2.24
C ASN A 117 9.84 -14.66 -1.37
N THR A 118 8.75 -13.92 -1.56
CA THR A 118 8.40 -12.73 -0.78
C THR A 118 6.89 -12.63 -0.57
N VAL A 119 6.46 -11.55 0.09
CA VAL A 119 5.04 -11.26 0.40
C VAL A 119 4.59 -10.05 -0.38
N TYR A 120 3.38 -10.13 -0.88
CA TYR A 120 2.68 -9.05 -1.58
C TYR A 120 1.35 -8.75 -0.91
N TYR A 121 0.96 -7.48 -0.87
CA TYR A 121 -0.43 -7.15 -0.66
C TYR A 121 -0.96 -6.20 -1.73
N VAL A 122 -2.20 -6.43 -2.12
CA VAL A 122 -2.90 -5.72 -3.19
C VAL A 122 -3.87 -4.73 -2.57
N MET A 123 -3.81 -3.50 -3.03
CA MET A 123 -4.66 -2.40 -2.58
C MET A 123 -5.44 -1.81 -3.76
N GLU A 124 -6.48 -1.04 -3.45
CA GLU A 124 -7.08 -0.16 -4.45
C GLU A 124 -6.02 0.81 -5.01
N TYR A 125 -6.11 1.10 -6.30
CA TYR A 125 -5.28 2.12 -6.94
C TYR A 125 -5.98 3.47 -6.90
N LEU A 126 -5.33 4.45 -6.26
CA LEU A 126 -5.83 5.82 -6.10
C LEU A 126 -5.11 6.72 -7.12
N ASP A 127 -5.85 7.32 -8.02
CA ASP A 127 -5.32 8.08 -9.18
C ASP A 127 -5.29 9.60 -8.97
N GLY A 128 -5.87 10.12 -7.89
CA GLY A 128 -5.91 11.55 -7.58
C GLY A 128 -4.60 12.15 -7.05
N GLY A 129 -3.55 11.34 -6.95
CA GLY A 129 -2.26 11.77 -6.39
C GLY A 129 -2.28 11.95 -4.87
N SER A 130 -1.15 12.42 -4.30
CA SER A 130 -1.05 12.68 -2.86
C SER A 130 -1.52 14.10 -2.51
N LEU A 131 -1.91 14.31 -1.25
CA LEU A 131 -2.22 15.63 -0.71
C LEU A 131 -1.02 16.59 -0.88
N ARG A 132 0.22 16.09 -0.78
CA ARG A 132 1.42 16.88 -1.11
C ARG A 132 1.40 17.39 -2.53
N ASN A 133 1.08 16.53 -3.49
CA ASN A 133 1.02 16.94 -4.91
C ASN A 133 -0.13 17.92 -5.14
N TYR A 134 -1.26 17.71 -4.49
CA TYR A 134 -2.40 18.62 -4.55
C TYR A 134 -2.02 20.03 -4.08
N VAL A 135 -1.41 20.15 -2.89
CA VAL A 135 -0.96 21.43 -2.34
C VAL A 135 0.12 22.10 -3.21
N ARG A 136 1.02 21.32 -3.81
CA ARG A 136 2.02 21.87 -4.75
C ARG A 136 1.40 22.47 -6.02
N GLN A 137 0.30 21.90 -6.48
CA GLN A 137 -0.38 22.35 -7.71
C GLN A 137 -1.33 23.51 -7.47
N HIS A 138 -2.02 23.54 -6.32
CA HIS A 138 -3.08 24.51 -6.02
C HIS A 138 -2.64 25.62 -5.05
N GLY A 139 -1.46 25.50 -4.44
CA GLY A 139 -0.98 26.43 -3.42
C GLY A 139 -1.44 26.07 -2.00
N ALA A 140 -1.28 27.01 -1.08
CA ALA A 140 -1.71 26.85 0.30
C ALA A 140 -3.26 26.78 0.37
N LEU A 141 -3.75 25.81 1.11
CA LEU A 141 -5.19 25.67 1.36
C LEU A 141 -5.67 26.72 2.36
N SER A 142 -6.89 27.21 2.18
CA SER A 142 -7.60 27.94 3.23
C SER A 142 -7.87 27.02 4.44
N GLU A 143 -8.12 27.60 5.60
CA GLU A 143 -8.48 26.83 6.81
C GLU A 143 -9.68 25.91 6.56
N HIS A 144 -10.69 26.41 5.86
CA HIS A 144 -11.89 25.63 5.54
C HIS A 144 -11.57 24.41 4.67
N GLU A 145 -10.83 24.59 3.58
CA GLU A 145 -10.40 23.50 2.69
C GLU A 145 -9.50 22.47 3.42
N ALA A 146 -8.59 22.97 4.26
CA ALA A 146 -7.72 22.09 5.05
C ALA A 146 -8.53 21.24 6.04
N LEU A 147 -9.52 21.83 6.71
CA LEU A 147 -10.42 21.10 7.62
C LEU A 147 -11.31 20.11 6.87
N GLU A 148 -11.85 20.46 5.70
CA GLU A 148 -12.63 19.52 4.88
C GLU A 148 -11.82 18.29 4.48
N MET A 149 -10.54 18.48 4.11
CA MET A 149 -9.66 17.36 3.78
C MET A 149 -9.18 16.57 4.99
N MET A 150 -8.91 17.23 6.12
CA MET A 150 -8.30 16.55 7.28
C MET A 150 -9.30 15.93 8.23
N ASN A 151 -10.53 16.44 8.34
CA ASN A 151 -11.54 15.85 9.22
C ASN A 151 -11.85 14.37 8.93
N PRO A 152 -11.95 13.90 7.66
CA PRO A 152 -12.06 12.47 7.37
C PRO A 152 -10.84 11.66 7.83
N ILE A 153 -9.63 12.23 7.71
CA ILE A 153 -8.39 11.59 8.16
C ILE A 153 -8.34 11.50 9.69
N PHE A 154 -8.76 12.55 10.41
CA PHE A 154 -8.84 12.50 11.88
C PHE A 154 -9.81 11.41 12.36
N LYS A 155 -10.95 11.23 11.69
CA LYS A 155 -11.87 10.12 11.97
C LYS A 155 -11.27 8.76 11.69
N ALA A 156 -10.49 8.62 10.60
CA ALA A 156 -9.77 7.40 10.30
C ALA A 156 -8.70 7.07 11.36
N VAL A 157 -7.98 8.09 11.84
CA VAL A 157 -6.99 7.94 12.92
C VAL A 157 -7.65 7.57 14.24
N ASP A 158 -8.78 8.19 14.59
CA ASP A 158 -9.55 7.82 15.78
C ASP A 158 -10.03 6.37 15.71
N PHE A 159 -10.54 5.94 14.56
CA PHE A 159 -10.91 4.54 14.30
C PHE A 159 -9.71 3.58 14.49
N LEU A 160 -8.52 3.94 13.99
CA LEU A 160 -7.31 3.14 14.22
C LEU A 160 -6.99 3.03 15.71
N HIS A 161 -7.06 4.14 16.46
CA HIS A 161 -6.79 4.16 17.89
C HIS A 161 -7.80 3.30 18.68
N GLN A 162 -9.07 3.34 18.31
CA GLN A 162 -10.10 2.45 18.90
C GLN A 162 -9.79 0.97 18.64
N ASN A 163 -9.15 0.65 17.50
CA ASN A 163 -8.65 -0.68 17.16
C ASN A 163 -7.22 -0.94 17.67
N ARG A 164 -6.72 -0.11 18.60
CA ARG A 164 -5.39 -0.21 19.23
C ARG A 164 -4.24 -0.20 18.24
N MET A 165 -4.39 0.55 17.19
CA MET A 165 -3.39 0.72 16.15
C MET A 165 -3.01 2.20 16.03
N THR A 166 -1.72 2.50 15.89
CA THR A 166 -1.22 3.84 15.59
C THR A 166 -0.51 3.83 14.25
N HIS A 167 -0.71 4.85 13.44
CA HIS A 167 -0.13 4.93 12.10
C HIS A 167 1.36 5.30 12.12
N LEU A 168 1.75 6.26 12.95
CA LEU A 168 3.10 6.78 13.20
C LEU A 168 3.81 7.47 12.02
N ASP A 169 3.19 7.56 10.83
CA ASP A 169 3.77 8.26 9.66
C ASP A 169 2.71 9.09 8.91
N ILE A 170 1.88 9.84 9.65
CA ILE A 170 0.88 10.71 9.05
C ILE A 170 1.57 11.94 8.46
N LYS A 171 1.53 12.06 7.14
CA LYS A 171 2.11 13.18 6.39
C LYS A 171 1.38 13.33 5.06
N PRO A 172 1.47 14.50 4.39
CA PRO A 172 0.77 14.73 3.11
C PRO A 172 1.14 13.76 1.98
N ASP A 173 2.30 13.10 2.06
CA ASP A 173 2.69 12.06 1.10
C ASP A 173 1.89 10.77 1.29
N ASN A 174 1.48 10.48 2.52
CA ASN A 174 0.75 9.27 2.90
C ASN A 174 -0.78 9.48 2.97
N ILE A 175 -1.26 10.60 2.45
CA ILE A 175 -2.68 10.87 2.22
C ILE A 175 -2.88 10.96 0.71
N MET A 176 -3.49 9.93 0.13
CA MET A 176 -3.86 9.89 -1.28
C MET A 176 -5.28 10.42 -1.47
N LEU A 177 -5.53 10.95 -2.65
CA LEU A 177 -6.83 11.51 -3.00
C LEU A 177 -7.50 10.60 -4.03
N LYS A 178 -8.80 10.37 -3.89
CA LYS A 178 -9.61 9.79 -4.94
C LYS A 178 -10.84 10.66 -5.18
N ARG A 179 -11.35 10.64 -6.41
CA ARG A 179 -12.62 11.28 -6.73
C ARG A 179 -13.76 10.30 -6.49
N ASP A 180 -14.77 10.78 -5.83
CA ASP A 180 -16.04 10.07 -5.76
C ASP A 180 -16.70 10.11 -7.13
N ALA A 181 -17.11 8.95 -7.65
CA ALA A 181 -17.65 8.81 -8.99
C ALA A 181 -19.02 9.53 -9.17
N ASP A 182 -19.78 9.66 -8.08
CA ASP A 182 -21.14 10.19 -8.13
C ASP A 182 -21.19 11.70 -7.84
N SER A 183 -20.31 12.20 -6.97
CA SER A 183 -20.35 13.59 -6.47
C SER A 183 -19.18 14.47 -6.92
N ASP A 184 -18.21 13.94 -7.65
CA ASP A 184 -16.93 14.58 -7.99
C ASP A 184 -16.14 15.10 -6.75
N LYS A 185 -16.56 14.68 -5.57
CA LYS A 185 -15.95 15.08 -4.29
C LYS A 185 -14.59 14.40 -4.13
N ILE A 186 -13.62 15.15 -3.61
CA ILE A 186 -12.32 14.61 -3.25
C ILE A 186 -12.43 13.88 -1.90
N ILE A 187 -12.05 12.60 -1.90
CA ILE A 187 -11.99 11.74 -0.71
C ILE A 187 -10.53 11.51 -0.36
N PRO A 188 -10.03 12.01 0.77
CA PRO A 188 -8.70 11.70 1.27
C PRO A 188 -8.67 10.29 1.87
N VAL A 189 -7.61 9.54 1.57
CA VAL A 189 -7.40 8.16 2.02
C VAL A 189 -6.00 8.03 2.61
N LEU A 190 -5.92 7.58 3.86
CA LEU A 190 -4.66 7.32 4.55
C LEU A 190 -4.06 6.02 4.04
N ILE A 191 -2.78 6.07 3.64
CA ILE A 191 -2.02 4.96 3.08
C ILE A 191 -0.73 4.75 3.86
N ASP A 192 0.00 3.67 3.55
CA ASP A 192 1.35 3.34 4.03
C ASP A 192 1.48 3.17 5.55
N PHE A 193 1.15 1.99 6.00
CA PHE A 193 1.19 1.56 7.40
C PHE A 193 2.54 0.94 7.83
N GLY A 194 3.59 1.07 7.01
CA GLY A 194 4.90 0.45 7.24
C GLY A 194 5.61 0.84 8.53
N LEU A 195 5.17 1.89 9.23
CA LEU A 195 5.64 2.25 10.57
C LEU A 195 4.56 2.03 11.64
N SER A 196 3.40 1.51 11.28
CA SER A 196 2.29 1.34 12.22
C SER A 196 2.63 0.38 13.35
N LYS A 197 2.04 0.60 14.51
CA LYS A 197 2.17 -0.30 15.66
C LYS A 197 0.81 -0.69 16.19
N HIS A 198 0.71 -1.94 16.57
CA HIS A 198 -0.43 -2.46 17.29
C HIS A 198 -0.09 -2.59 18.78
N TYR A 199 -1.09 -2.48 19.64
CA TYR A 199 -0.92 -2.51 21.10
C TYR A 199 -1.87 -3.55 21.72
N ASP A 200 -1.39 -4.26 22.73
CA ASP A 200 -2.21 -5.17 23.53
C ASP A 200 -3.17 -4.41 24.46
N LYS A 201 -3.92 -5.17 25.28
CA LYS A 201 -4.86 -4.60 26.26
C LYS A 201 -4.18 -3.73 27.31
N ASN A 202 -2.89 -3.91 27.53
CA ASN A 202 -2.09 -3.21 28.52
C ASN A 202 -1.29 -2.03 27.90
N GLY A 203 -1.50 -1.73 26.62
CA GLY A 203 -0.79 -0.68 25.91
C GLY A 203 0.65 -1.04 25.54
N LYS A 204 1.03 -2.32 25.50
CA LYS A 204 2.35 -2.76 25.05
C LYS A 204 2.31 -3.00 23.53
N PRO A 205 3.34 -2.56 22.77
CA PRO A 205 3.48 -2.89 21.36
C PRO A 205 3.51 -4.41 21.15
N THR A 206 2.82 -4.88 20.10
CA THR A 206 2.75 -6.30 19.73
C THR A 206 3.31 -6.50 18.33
#